data_0b2e50eb9509b06dd587835edafeb640
#
_entry.id   0b2e50eb9509b06dd587835edafeb640
#
_cell.length_a   1.000
_cell.length_b   1.000
_cell.length_c   1.000
_cell.angle_alpha   90.00
_cell.angle_beta   90.00
_cell.angle_gamma   90.00
#
_symmetry.space_group_name_H-M   'P 1'
#
loop_
_entity.id
_entity.type
_entity.pdbx_description
1 polymer ?
#
loop_
_entity_poly.entity_id
_entity_poly.type
_entity_poly.pdbx_seq_one_letter_code
_entity_poly.pdbx_strand_id
1 'polypeptide(L)'
;MDTVFFRLPMPTCLRDLNADTALHWQQVDSEYQILASGVTDLSAAYQLTTQHRCVFLVPVAEVYLTQLTLKTTNKKQLCQAVPYALEEELSEDIEQLHFALNTHSQSGVTSVMVMNRARLQELNDLLNQYQLTPEIITADIYNLSWQDASSWSCLIEHEHALVRTALADGFCCACSELSQYIDLSIKHTEHTPEQLRIYAAADTPGLTTDIAGIALELHNTPSVCQQFESTHINLLQQEFAVQKTQLTSIKPWLTAFALTVTLVMLMLLGNVIEVARLNKLDKQLNQAVEATFRQAFPEVVNIVNPRVQMEQRMADIAAQNQQKQRSLFLKLLHHSADSMRTHADSAIVDIHYKASQLSLDIIVPTIQVLEALTTTMQSKQMNVEVQTARNEAQHVEARIIVEEQ
;
A
#
# COMPACT_ATOMS: atom_id res chain seq x y z
N MET A 1 -6.91 28.24 7.52
CA MET A 1 -7.24 27.99 8.94
C MET A 1 -6.57 29.09 9.71
N ASP A 2 -7.32 29.83 10.51
CA ASP A 2 -6.79 30.97 11.24
C ASP A 2 -5.84 30.49 12.34
N THR A 3 -4.88 31.35 12.68
CA THR A 3 -3.87 31.05 13.70
C THR A 3 -4.01 32.03 14.85
N VAL A 4 -3.99 31.51 16.08
CA VAL A 4 -3.98 32.33 17.27
C VAL A 4 -2.60 32.29 17.90
N PHE A 5 -2.00 33.44 18.02
CA PHE A 5 -0.73 33.66 18.73
C PHE A 5 -1.00 34.08 20.16
N PHE A 6 -0.37 33.45 21.11
CA PHE A 6 -0.36 33.86 22.52
C PHE A 6 1.02 34.33 22.90
N ARG A 7 1.13 35.47 23.50
CA ARG A 7 2.38 36.07 23.97
C ARG A 7 2.24 36.53 25.42
N LEU A 8 3.27 36.32 26.19
CA LEU A 8 3.36 36.87 27.54
C LEU A 8 3.64 38.37 27.49
N PRO A 9 3.02 39.18 28.36
CA PRO A 9 3.43 40.58 28.50
C PRO A 9 4.87 40.69 29.03
N MET A 10 5.57 41.69 28.60
CA MET A 10 6.94 41.95 29.09
C MET A 10 6.93 42.72 30.42
N PRO A 11 7.80 42.43 31.39
CA PRO A 11 8.79 41.35 31.45
C PRO A 11 8.25 40.14 32.24
N THR A 12 7.60 39.20 31.63
CA THR A 12 7.13 38.01 32.34
C THR A 12 8.14 36.88 32.21
N CYS A 13 8.51 36.26 33.33
CA CYS A 13 9.32 35.05 33.35
C CYS A 13 8.41 33.82 33.32
N LEU A 14 8.85 32.74 32.65
CA LEU A 14 8.10 31.48 32.63
C LEU A 14 7.90 30.83 33.99
N ARG A 15 8.73 31.19 34.99
CA ARG A 15 8.58 30.68 36.35
C ARG A 15 7.38 31.24 37.10
N ASP A 16 6.89 32.39 36.68
CA ASP A 16 5.86 33.14 37.39
C ASP A 16 4.45 32.84 36.80
N LEU A 17 4.37 31.91 35.83
CA LEU A 17 3.12 31.58 35.20
C LEU A 17 2.15 30.88 36.15
N ASN A 18 0.92 31.36 36.16
CA ASN A 18 -0.19 30.80 36.91
C ASN A 18 -1.53 30.97 36.15
N ALA A 19 -2.64 30.52 36.74
CA ALA A 19 -3.95 30.55 36.12
C ALA A 19 -4.39 31.95 35.65
N ASP A 20 -4.06 32.99 36.43
CA ASP A 20 -4.45 34.39 36.25
C ASP A 20 -3.40 35.17 35.41
N THR A 21 -2.40 34.49 34.89
CA THR A 21 -1.39 35.12 34.05
C THR A 21 -2.03 35.66 32.77
N ALA A 22 -1.92 36.97 32.58
CA ALA A 22 -2.43 37.63 31.38
C ALA A 22 -1.64 37.17 30.14
N LEU A 23 -2.34 36.86 29.08
CA LEU A 23 -1.79 36.53 27.76
C LEU A 23 -2.30 37.52 26.74
N HIS A 24 -1.42 38.17 26.03
CA HIS A 24 -1.77 38.91 24.83
C HIS A 24 -2.04 37.89 23.71
N TRP A 25 -3.16 38.02 23.01
CA TRP A 25 -3.46 37.14 21.89
C TRP A 25 -3.78 37.95 20.63
N GLN A 26 -3.41 37.35 19.50
CA GLN A 26 -3.69 37.86 18.15
C GLN A 26 -4.19 36.70 17.29
N GLN A 27 -5.35 36.86 16.70
CA GLN A 27 -5.87 35.96 15.68
C GLN A 27 -5.54 36.52 14.30
N VAL A 28 -4.93 35.72 13.46
CA VAL A 28 -4.56 36.10 12.09
C VAL A 28 -5.15 35.11 11.08
N ASP A 29 -5.38 35.59 9.89
CA ASP A 29 -5.77 34.77 8.75
C ASP A 29 -4.55 34.05 8.11
N SER A 30 -4.78 33.41 6.97
CA SER A 30 -3.73 32.72 6.19
C SER A 30 -2.68 33.65 5.58
N GLU A 31 -2.95 34.94 5.50
CA GLU A 31 -2.06 35.98 4.98
C GLU A 31 -1.38 36.79 6.12
N TYR A 32 -1.54 36.33 7.38
CA TYR A 32 -1.03 36.99 8.59
C TYR A 32 -1.61 38.38 8.82
N GLN A 33 -2.83 38.66 8.31
CA GLN A 33 -3.56 39.87 8.68
C GLN A 33 -4.28 39.67 10.00
N ILE A 34 -4.19 40.65 10.90
CA ILE A 34 -4.81 40.59 12.21
C ILE A 34 -6.32 40.72 12.06
N LEU A 35 -7.05 39.67 12.44
CA LEU A 35 -8.52 39.64 12.47
C LEU A 35 -9.07 40.15 13.81
N ALA A 36 -8.43 39.76 14.90
CA ALA A 36 -8.79 40.15 16.24
C ALA A 36 -7.59 40.11 17.18
N SER A 37 -7.62 40.90 18.23
CA SER A 37 -6.57 40.85 19.27
C SER A 37 -7.17 41.26 20.62
N GLY A 38 -6.50 40.88 21.70
CA GLY A 38 -6.94 41.21 23.05
C GLY A 38 -6.03 40.63 24.13
N VAL A 39 -6.55 40.62 25.33
CA VAL A 39 -5.88 40.02 26.52
C VAL A 39 -6.84 38.98 27.10
N THR A 40 -6.30 37.85 27.52
CA THR A 40 -7.05 36.79 28.20
C THR A 40 -6.18 36.19 29.30
N ASP A 41 -6.78 35.49 30.25
CA ASP A 41 -6.01 34.73 31.23
C ASP A 41 -5.62 33.37 30.69
N LEU A 42 -4.54 32.81 31.20
CA LEU A 42 -4.04 31.49 30.79
C LEU A 42 -5.13 30.41 30.93
N SER A 43 -5.92 30.48 32.00
CA SER A 43 -7.02 29.53 32.26
C SER A 43 -8.17 29.60 31.24
N ALA A 44 -8.38 30.75 30.59
CA ALA A 44 -9.44 30.95 29.59
C ALA A 44 -8.92 30.85 28.14
N ALA A 45 -7.63 30.82 27.93
CA ALA A 45 -7.00 30.86 26.61
C ALA A 45 -7.44 29.69 25.69
N TYR A 46 -7.76 28.52 26.26
CA TYR A 46 -8.19 27.34 25.51
C TYR A 46 -9.45 27.58 24.66
N GLN A 47 -10.31 28.51 25.09
CA GLN A 47 -11.57 28.85 24.37
C GLN A 47 -11.28 29.44 22.98
N LEU A 48 -10.15 30.11 22.84
CA LEU A 48 -9.72 30.72 21.58
C LEU A 48 -9.06 29.72 20.62
N THR A 49 -8.73 28.51 21.08
CA THR A 49 -7.98 27.53 20.29
C THR A 49 -8.83 26.43 19.66
N THR A 50 -10.12 26.32 20.04
CA THR A 50 -11.01 25.20 19.66
C THR A 50 -11.17 25.01 18.14
N GLN A 51 -10.98 26.04 17.34
CA GLN A 51 -11.12 26.00 15.87
C GLN A 51 -9.92 26.62 15.14
N HIS A 52 -8.88 26.99 15.85
CA HIS A 52 -7.74 27.73 15.34
C HIS A 52 -6.44 27.00 15.64
N ARG A 53 -5.44 27.20 14.81
CA ARG A 53 -4.08 26.77 15.08
C ARG A 53 -3.53 27.60 16.23
N CYS A 54 -2.88 26.96 17.21
CA CYS A 54 -2.35 27.62 18.39
C CYS A 54 -0.83 27.74 18.28
N VAL A 55 -0.32 28.95 18.46
CA VAL A 55 1.11 29.27 18.58
C VAL A 55 1.34 29.94 19.92
N PHE A 56 2.30 29.42 20.71
CA PHE A 56 2.69 30.02 21.98
C PHE A 56 4.07 30.64 21.85
N LEU A 57 4.19 31.90 22.22
CA LEU A 57 5.41 32.70 22.13
C LEU A 57 6.06 32.80 23.52
N VAL A 58 7.22 32.19 23.64
CA VAL A 58 8.04 32.28 24.87
C VAL A 58 8.90 33.54 24.83
N PRO A 59 9.17 34.19 25.99
CA PRO A 59 10.08 35.32 26.04
C PRO A 59 11.48 34.96 25.50
N VAL A 60 12.03 35.83 24.67
CA VAL A 60 13.38 35.62 24.12
C VAL A 60 14.45 35.52 25.22
N ALA A 61 14.21 36.12 26.38
CA ALA A 61 15.10 36.04 27.54
C ALA A 61 15.25 34.62 28.14
N GLU A 62 14.33 33.70 27.82
CA GLU A 62 14.35 32.30 28.27
C GLU A 62 15.00 31.35 27.26
N VAL A 63 15.43 31.84 26.11
CA VAL A 63 16.04 31.04 25.05
C VAL A 63 17.35 31.65 24.59
N TYR A 64 18.27 30.79 24.13
CA TYR A 64 19.47 31.22 23.43
C TYR A 64 19.26 30.97 21.93
N LEU A 65 19.49 31.99 21.12
CA LEU A 65 19.34 31.97 19.68
C LEU A 65 20.68 32.15 18.98
N THR A 66 20.97 31.32 18.01
CA THR A 66 22.20 31.43 17.23
C THR A 66 22.04 30.82 15.83
N GLN A 67 23.06 31.04 15.01
CA GLN A 67 23.13 30.45 13.66
C GLN A 67 24.46 29.75 13.47
N LEU A 68 24.40 28.55 12.90
CA LEU A 68 25.59 27.74 12.61
C LEU A 68 25.62 27.35 11.13
N THR A 69 26.84 27.37 10.58
CA THR A 69 27.10 26.82 9.25
C THR A 69 27.82 25.48 9.41
N LEU A 70 27.07 24.37 9.19
CA LEU A 70 27.60 23.03 9.28
C LEU A 70 27.66 22.35 7.90
N LYS A 71 28.64 21.48 7.71
CA LYS A 71 28.87 20.79 6.43
C LYS A 71 27.79 19.77 6.06
N THR A 72 26.84 19.49 6.95
CA THR A 72 25.78 18.52 6.74
C THR A 72 24.41 19.18 6.74
N THR A 73 23.51 18.70 5.89
CA THR A 73 22.08 19.08 5.85
C THR A 73 21.17 17.99 6.40
N ASN A 74 21.75 16.84 6.79
CA ASN A 74 20.99 15.75 7.36
C ASN A 74 20.53 16.09 8.78
N LYS A 75 19.20 16.21 8.97
CA LYS A 75 18.59 16.60 10.25
C LYS A 75 19.07 15.74 11.43
N LYS A 76 19.23 14.43 11.25
CA LYS A 76 19.70 13.53 12.33
C LYS A 76 21.15 13.82 12.73
N GLN A 77 22.01 14.09 11.75
CA GLN A 77 23.40 14.46 12.01
C GLN A 77 23.52 15.85 12.64
N LEU A 78 22.68 16.81 12.19
CA LEU A 78 22.60 18.13 12.80
C LEU A 78 22.19 18.07 14.25
N CYS A 79 21.14 17.33 14.61
CA CYS A 79 20.71 17.15 16.00
C CYS A 79 21.79 16.54 16.89
N GLN A 80 22.72 15.77 16.35
CA GLN A 80 23.84 15.19 17.09
C GLN A 80 25.03 16.14 17.17
N ALA A 81 25.29 16.93 16.13
CA ALA A 81 26.49 17.78 16.07
C ALA A 81 26.33 19.16 16.75
N VAL A 82 25.12 19.74 16.66
CA VAL A 82 24.81 21.09 17.16
C VAL A 82 25.10 21.26 18.66
N PRO A 83 24.70 20.34 19.57
CA PRO A 83 25.01 20.48 21.00
C PRO A 83 26.51 20.65 21.28
N TYR A 84 27.32 19.81 20.66
CA TYR A 84 28.79 19.87 20.84
C TYR A 84 29.43 21.09 20.18
N ALA A 85 28.82 21.57 19.06
CA ALA A 85 29.34 22.78 18.42
C ALA A 85 29.09 24.06 19.25
N LEU A 86 28.09 24.04 20.13
CA LEU A 86 27.71 25.17 20.99
C LEU A 86 28.16 25.01 22.45
N GLU A 87 28.76 23.89 22.84
CA GLU A 87 29.11 23.57 24.22
C GLU A 87 29.94 24.67 24.90
N GLU A 88 30.86 25.27 24.16
CA GLU A 88 31.72 26.34 24.69
C GLU A 88 30.99 27.70 24.82
N GLU A 89 29.87 27.88 24.13
CA GLU A 89 29.11 29.13 24.16
C GLU A 89 27.98 29.12 25.21
N LEU A 90 27.63 27.93 25.71
CA LEU A 90 26.51 27.73 26.63
C LEU A 90 27.04 27.69 28.09
N SER A 91 26.24 28.28 28.99
CA SER A 91 26.56 28.31 30.42
C SER A 91 26.07 27.08 31.19
N GLU A 92 25.19 26.28 30.59
CA GLU A 92 24.61 25.08 31.18
C GLU A 92 25.11 23.84 30.43
N ASP A 93 25.06 22.69 31.09
CA ASP A 93 25.41 21.41 30.51
C ASP A 93 24.47 21.07 29.33
N ILE A 94 25.03 20.66 28.19
CA ILE A 94 24.31 20.34 26.98
C ILE A 94 23.24 19.24 27.17
N GLU A 95 23.42 18.36 28.15
CA GLU A 95 22.45 17.32 28.50
C GLU A 95 21.19 17.88 29.16
N GLN A 96 21.27 19.06 29.77
CA GLN A 96 20.14 19.75 30.41
C GLN A 96 19.41 20.68 29.46
N LEU A 97 19.92 20.80 28.23
CA LEU A 97 19.39 21.71 27.22
C LEU A 97 18.62 20.98 26.14
N HIS A 98 17.63 21.65 25.61
CA HIS A 98 16.86 21.23 24.42
C HIS A 98 17.26 22.10 23.24
N PHE A 99 17.61 21.46 22.13
CA PHE A 99 18.06 22.11 20.90
C PHE A 99 17.00 21.95 19.81
N ALA A 100 16.38 23.04 19.41
CA ALA A 100 15.47 23.08 18.29
C ALA A 100 16.16 23.71 17.06
N LEU A 101 15.96 23.12 15.90
CA LEU A 101 16.68 23.47 14.68
C LEU A 101 15.71 23.86 13.55
N ASN A 102 16.11 24.90 12.79
CA ASN A 102 15.50 25.21 11.50
C ASN A 102 16.62 25.38 10.46
N THR A 103 16.61 24.52 9.44
CA THR A 103 17.63 24.50 8.39
C THR A 103 17.14 25.24 7.17
N HIS A 104 17.81 26.29 6.76
CA HIS A 104 17.51 27.03 5.56
C HIS A 104 18.20 26.38 4.35
N SER A 105 17.41 25.66 3.54
CA SER A 105 17.93 24.82 2.43
C SER A 105 18.76 25.56 1.40
N GLN A 106 18.59 26.89 1.26
CA GLN A 106 19.27 27.69 0.23
C GLN A 106 20.64 28.21 0.68
N SER A 107 20.83 28.46 1.98
CA SER A 107 22.07 29.06 2.50
C SER A 107 23.01 28.08 3.20
N GLY A 108 22.54 26.87 3.52
CA GLY A 108 23.28 25.92 4.35
C GLY A 108 23.43 26.36 5.82
N VAL A 109 22.79 27.47 6.20
CA VAL A 109 22.76 27.99 7.55
C VAL A 109 21.67 27.28 8.34
N THR A 110 22.00 26.82 9.54
CA THR A 110 21.05 26.23 10.49
C THR A 110 20.84 27.21 11.64
N SER A 111 19.61 27.68 11.78
CA SER A 111 19.20 28.47 12.94
C SER A 111 18.90 27.54 14.11
N VAL A 112 19.40 27.87 15.26
CA VAL A 112 19.30 27.07 16.48
C VAL A 112 18.64 27.88 17.58
N MET A 113 17.68 27.27 18.27
CA MET A 113 17.10 27.78 19.52
C MET A 113 17.38 26.79 20.62
N VAL A 114 17.99 27.26 21.70
CA VAL A 114 18.32 26.42 22.84
C VAL A 114 17.53 26.91 24.05
N MET A 115 16.95 25.96 24.78
CA MET A 115 16.20 26.23 26.00
C MET A 115 16.49 25.16 27.04
N ASN A 116 16.44 25.52 28.33
CA ASN A 116 16.54 24.52 29.38
C ASN A 116 15.40 23.50 29.29
N ARG A 117 15.75 22.21 29.26
CA ARG A 117 14.81 21.08 29.04
C ARG A 117 13.75 21.03 30.14
N ALA A 118 14.14 21.20 31.41
CA ALA A 118 13.18 21.15 32.51
C ALA A 118 12.17 22.30 32.42
N ARG A 119 12.63 23.48 31.97
CA ARG A 119 11.75 24.64 31.74
C ARG A 119 10.74 24.42 30.65
N LEU A 120 11.17 23.84 29.53
CA LEU A 120 10.28 23.52 28.44
C LEU A 120 9.24 22.46 28.85
N GLN A 121 9.67 21.48 29.66
CA GLN A 121 8.77 20.47 30.21
C GLN A 121 7.74 21.11 31.17
N GLU A 122 8.18 21.95 32.13
CA GLU A 122 7.29 22.66 33.05
C GLU A 122 6.25 23.51 32.31
N LEU A 123 6.69 24.22 31.26
CA LEU A 123 5.81 25.01 30.41
C LEU A 123 4.78 24.12 29.70
N ASN A 124 5.25 23.03 29.09
CA ASN A 124 4.37 22.13 28.35
C ASN A 124 3.34 21.47 29.28
N ASP A 125 3.73 21.07 30.48
CA ASP A 125 2.85 20.50 31.50
C ASP A 125 1.82 21.51 31.97
N LEU A 126 2.23 22.77 32.19
CA LEU A 126 1.35 23.86 32.58
C LEU A 126 0.32 24.17 31.49
N LEU A 127 0.77 24.28 30.23
CA LEU A 127 -0.14 24.52 29.09
C LEU A 127 -1.15 23.38 28.94
N ASN A 128 -0.70 22.14 29.08
CA ASN A 128 -1.58 20.97 29.05
C ASN A 128 -2.61 20.98 30.21
N GLN A 129 -2.22 21.39 31.41
CA GLN A 129 -3.11 21.51 32.55
C GLN A 129 -4.28 22.47 32.27
N TYR A 130 -4.04 23.55 31.53
CA TYR A 130 -5.08 24.49 31.09
C TYR A 130 -5.67 24.16 29.71
N GLN A 131 -5.44 22.94 29.20
CA GLN A 131 -5.96 22.47 27.91
C GLN A 131 -5.53 23.32 26.71
N LEU A 132 -4.45 24.07 26.86
CA LEU A 132 -3.84 24.82 25.79
C LEU A 132 -2.75 23.94 25.14
N THR A 133 -3.05 23.44 23.95
CA THR A 133 -2.17 22.52 23.23
C THR A 133 -1.61 23.20 21.97
N PRO A 134 -0.51 23.98 22.09
CA PRO A 134 0.06 24.66 20.95
C PRO A 134 0.67 23.67 19.94
N GLU A 135 0.52 23.94 18.66
CA GLU A 135 1.27 23.23 17.59
C GLU A 135 2.71 23.75 17.47
N ILE A 136 2.94 24.97 17.89
CA ILE A 136 4.23 25.64 17.83
C ILE A 136 4.46 26.35 19.17
N ILE A 137 5.63 26.13 19.75
CA ILE A 137 6.21 26.97 20.82
C ILE A 137 7.49 27.58 20.25
N THR A 138 7.60 28.89 20.25
CA THR A 138 8.74 29.61 19.66
C THR A 138 9.01 30.91 20.41
N ALA A 139 10.13 31.58 20.13
CA ALA A 139 10.42 32.85 20.75
C ALA A 139 9.54 34.00 20.26
N ASP A 140 9.24 34.92 21.13
CA ASP A 140 8.37 36.08 20.86
C ASP A 140 8.90 37.01 19.79
N ILE A 141 10.20 37.06 19.57
CA ILE A 141 10.84 37.85 18.50
C ILE A 141 10.32 37.43 17.09
N TYR A 142 9.90 36.17 16.91
CA TYR A 142 9.40 35.71 15.62
C TYR A 142 8.03 36.30 15.24
N ASN A 143 7.35 36.89 16.22
CA ASN A 143 6.12 37.65 15.96
C ASN A 143 6.41 39.05 15.38
N LEU A 144 7.66 39.53 15.50
CA LEU A 144 8.05 40.81 14.92
C LEU A 144 8.40 40.66 13.45
N SER A 145 8.04 41.68 12.66
CA SER A 145 8.37 41.73 11.25
C SER A 145 9.88 41.70 11.05
N TRP A 146 10.34 40.91 10.10
CA TRP A 146 11.72 40.89 9.63
C TRP A 146 11.70 40.82 8.10
N GLN A 147 12.44 41.70 7.43
CA GLN A 147 12.52 41.71 5.98
C GLN A 147 13.89 41.27 5.49
N ASP A 148 14.92 41.92 5.99
CA ASP A 148 16.33 41.66 5.65
C ASP A 148 17.26 42.16 6.74
N ALA A 149 18.57 41.99 6.59
CA ALA A 149 19.58 42.38 7.56
C ALA A 149 19.71 43.91 7.75
N SER A 150 19.17 44.73 6.81
CA SER A 150 19.22 46.19 6.93
C SER A 150 18.09 46.78 7.77
N SER A 151 17.09 46.00 8.14
CA SER A 151 15.90 46.47 8.82
C SER A 151 15.64 45.69 10.10
N TRP A 152 15.80 46.33 11.24
CA TRP A 152 15.45 45.77 12.54
C TRP A 152 14.03 46.16 12.97
N SER A 153 13.42 45.35 13.84
CA SER A 153 12.09 45.61 14.38
C SER A 153 12.13 45.61 15.90
N CYS A 154 11.46 46.60 16.51
CA CYS A 154 11.41 46.79 17.95
C CYS A 154 9.95 46.96 18.40
N LEU A 155 9.49 46.13 19.35
CA LEU A 155 8.22 46.30 20.04
C LEU A 155 8.46 46.90 21.41
N ILE A 156 7.85 48.06 21.69
CA ILE A 156 7.91 48.68 22.99
C ILE A 156 6.61 48.42 23.74
N GLU A 157 6.71 47.84 24.91
CA GLU A 157 5.60 47.57 25.81
C GLU A 157 5.97 47.98 27.23
N HIS A 158 5.27 48.99 27.75
CA HIS A 158 5.56 49.61 29.02
C HIS A 158 7.02 50.14 29.10
N GLU A 159 7.81 49.55 29.95
CA GLU A 159 9.23 49.95 30.17
C GLU A 159 10.23 48.99 29.50
N HIS A 160 9.76 48.07 28.67
CA HIS A 160 10.59 47.06 28.01
C HIS A 160 10.49 47.13 26.49
N ALA A 161 11.60 46.78 25.85
CA ALA A 161 11.72 46.71 24.40
C ALA A 161 12.14 45.31 23.98
N LEU A 162 11.42 44.73 23.03
CA LEU A 162 11.74 43.49 22.35
C LEU A 162 12.29 43.83 20.97
N VAL A 163 13.51 43.47 20.67
CA VAL A 163 14.16 43.80 19.40
C VAL A 163 14.52 42.54 18.65
N ARG A 164 14.15 42.52 17.37
CA ARG A 164 14.61 41.50 16.41
C ARG A 164 15.68 42.10 15.51
N THR A 165 16.89 41.53 15.59
CA THR A 165 18.10 42.05 14.92
C THR A 165 18.43 41.24 13.64
N ALA A 166 18.03 39.97 13.61
CA ALA A 166 18.29 39.10 12.45
C ALA A 166 17.17 38.07 12.26
N LEU A 167 17.39 37.17 11.31
CA LEU A 167 16.46 36.08 11.00
C LEU A 167 16.15 35.23 12.25
N ALA A 168 17.18 34.89 13.03
CA ALA A 168 17.09 34.08 14.24
C ALA A 168 17.95 34.71 15.36
N ASP A 169 17.78 36.00 15.55
CA ASP A 169 18.48 36.70 16.64
C ASP A 169 17.64 37.89 17.09
N GLY A 170 17.78 38.24 18.38
CA GLY A 170 17.11 39.35 19.02
C GLY A 170 17.25 39.31 20.52
N PHE A 171 16.79 40.36 21.16
CA PHE A 171 16.90 40.54 22.61
C PHE A 171 15.72 41.30 23.18
N CYS A 172 15.57 41.18 24.50
CA CYS A 172 14.67 42.03 25.29
C CYS A 172 15.47 42.79 26.33
N CYS A 173 15.17 44.07 26.48
CA CYS A 173 15.84 44.94 27.49
C CYS A 173 14.89 45.98 28.06
N ALA A 174 15.31 46.70 29.12
CA ALA A 174 14.59 47.88 29.56
C ALA A 174 14.71 49.03 28.52
N CYS A 175 13.68 49.82 28.32
CA CYS A 175 13.72 50.95 27.38
C CYS A 175 14.83 51.94 27.67
N SER A 176 15.17 52.12 28.96
CA SER A 176 16.30 52.96 29.37
C SER A 176 17.66 52.49 28.89
N GLU A 177 17.79 51.22 28.57
CA GLU A 177 19.04 50.56 28.13
C GLU A 177 19.04 50.26 26.62
N LEU A 178 17.95 50.52 25.94
CA LEU A 178 17.74 50.15 24.52
C LEU A 178 18.86 50.64 23.61
N SER A 179 19.25 51.91 23.75
CA SER A 179 20.35 52.48 22.95
C SER A 179 21.67 51.74 23.12
N GLN A 180 21.99 51.36 24.39
CA GLN A 180 23.26 50.64 24.70
C GLN A 180 23.23 49.22 24.10
N TYR A 181 22.09 48.53 24.19
CA TYR A 181 21.95 47.17 23.62
C TYR A 181 22.01 47.20 22.11
N ILE A 182 21.39 48.21 21.47
CA ILE A 182 21.48 48.39 20.00
C ILE A 182 22.94 48.67 19.60
N ASP A 183 23.64 49.57 20.26
CA ASP A 183 25.07 49.87 20.00
C ASP A 183 25.94 48.61 20.14
N LEU A 184 25.67 47.78 21.17
CA LEU A 184 26.37 46.53 21.38
C LEU A 184 26.07 45.54 20.23
N SER A 185 24.79 45.38 19.86
CA SER A 185 24.38 44.47 18.82
C SER A 185 24.98 44.89 17.45
N ILE A 186 25.04 46.17 17.12
CA ILE A 186 25.69 46.67 15.90
C ILE A 186 27.17 46.27 15.84
N LYS A 187 27.89 46.28 16.96
CA LYS A 187 29.32 45.91 17.05
C LYS A 187 29.53 44.41 16.79
N HIS A 188 28.53 43.59 17.07
CA HIS A 188 28.57 42.14 16.87
C HIS A 188 27.95 41.68 15.53
N THR A 189 27.32 42.56 14.76
CA THR A 189 26.68 42.26 13.50
C THR A 189 27.57 42.68 12.32
N GLU A 190 27.62 41.89 11.27
CA GLU A 190 28.39 42.20 10.05
C GLU A 190 27.85 43.41 9.31
N HIS A 191 26.54 43.70 9.44
CA HIS A 191 25.83 44.77 8.74
C HIS A 191 25.14 45.71 9.74
N THR A 192 25.44 46.98 9.67
CA THR A 192 24.74 48.01 10.43
C THR A 192 23.32 48.18 9.85
N PRO A 193 22.27 48.16 10.68
CA PRO A 193 20.92 48.36 10.20
C PRO A 193 20.74 49.81 9.70
N GLU A 194 20.06 49.98 8.58
CA GLU A 194 19.72 51.29 8.05
C GLU A 194 18.42 51.80 8.68
N GLN A 195 17.52 50.90 9.10
CA GLN A 195 16.21 51.24 9.58
C GLN A 195 15.86 50.45 10.85
N LEU A 196 15.25 51.11 11.82
CA LEU A 196 14.62 50.49 13.00
C LEU A 196 13.12 50.79 13.01
N ARG A 197 12.28 49.77 12.80
CA ARG A 197 10.82 49.89 12.88
C ARG A 197 10.38 49.69 14.33
N ILE A 198 9.78 50.75 14.88
CA ILE A 198 9.33 50.75 16.26
C ILE A 198 7.81 50.61 16.29
N TYR A 199 7.33 49.55 16.93
CA TYR A 199 5.92 49.33 17.23
C TYR A 199 5.66 49.73 18.69
N ALA A 200 4.95 50.84 18.88
CA ALA A 200 4.65 51.34 20.21
C ALA A 200 3.24 51.96 20.26
N ALA A 201 2.60 51.94 21.41
CA ALA A 201 1.40 52.72 21.62
C ALA A 201 1.69 54.23 21.51
N ALA A 202 0.71 55.00 21.00
CA ALA A 202 0.89 56.43 20.70
C ALA A 202 1.36 57.27 21.93
N ASP A 203 1.09 56.79 23.16
CA ASP A 203 1.37 57.50 24.42
C ASP A 203 2.62 56.90 25.17
N THR A 204 3.53 56.20 24.46
CA THR A 204 4.70 55.58 25.11
C THR A 204 5.71 56.65 25.49
N PRO A 205 5.91 56.94 26.82
CA PRO A 205 6.86 57.95 27.23
C PRO A 205 8.26 57.47 27.11
N GLY A 206 9.20 58.33 26.68
CA GLY A 206 10.65 58.05 26.72
C GLY A 206 11.25 57.52 25.44
N LEU A 207 10.60 57.59 24.30
CA LEU A 207 11.20 57.27 23.00
C LEU A 207 12.22 58.33 22.65
N THR A 208 13.51 58.01 22.78
CA THR A 208 14.56 58.90 22.26
C THR A 208 14.50 58.86 20.74
N THR A 209 14.39 60.01 20.09
CA THR A 209 14.31 60.18 18.63
C THR A 209 15.61 59.89 17.90
N ASP A 210 16.68 59.62 18.61
CA ASP A 210 17.99 59.33 18.03
C ASP A 210 18.59 58.08 18.68
N ILE A 211 18.54 56.97 17.99
CA ILE A 211 19.13 55.70 18.42
C ILE A 211 20.23 55.33 17.41
N ALA A 212 21.50 55.53 17.82
CA ALA A 212 22.67 55.11 17.05
C ALA A 212 22.74 55.65 15.59
N GLY A 213 22.06 56.75 15.27
CA GLY A 213 22.03 57.30 13.90
C GLY A 213 21.23 56.49 12.89
N ILE A 214 20.39 55.58 13.37
CA ILE A 214 19.51 54.70 12.53
C ILE A 214 18.20 55.44 12.25
N ALA A 215 17.68 55.30 11.04
CA ALA A 215 16.38 55.84 10.69
C ALA A 215 15.27 55.14 11.48
N LEU A 216 14.47 55.90 12.23
CA LEU A 216 13.36 55.39 13.00
C LEU A 216 12.04 55.47 12.23
N GLU A 217 11.34 54.38 12.09
CA GLU A 217 10.00 54.32 11.52
C GLU A 217 9.00 53.88 12.62
N LEU A 218 8.08 54.77 12.97
CA LEU A 218 7.15 54.54 14.06
C LEU A 218 5.84 53.96 13.52
N HIS A 219 5.39 52.84 14.11
CA HIS A 219 4.14 52.18 13.81
C HIS A 219 3.27 52.06 15.07
N ASN A 220 1.98 52.39 14.95
CA ASN A 220 1.06 52.34 16.09
C ASN A 220 0.50 50.94 16.40
N THR A 221 0.69 49.97 15.50
CA THR A 221 0.18 48.62 15.68
C THR A 221 1.28 47.60 15.41
N PRO A 222 1.47 46.65 16.32
CA PRO A 222 2.38 45.52 16.03
C PRO A 222 1.85 44.71 14.86
N SER A 223 2.66 44.54 13.83
CA SER A 223 2.33 43.63 12.74
C SER A 223 2.90 42.25 13.03
N VAL A 224 2.09 41.20 12.84
CA VAL A 224 2.58 39.83 12.87
C VAL A 224 3.51 39.60 11.69
N CYS A 225 4.59 38.88 11.91
CA CYS A 225 5.58 38.61 10.88
C CYS A 225 4.95 37.75 9.75
N GLN A 226 4.83 38.32 8.54
CA GLN A 226 4.32 37.61 7.37
C GLN A 226 5.22 36.43 6.95
N GLN A 227 6.48 36.42 7.38
CA GLN A 227 7.43 35.34 7.10
C GLN A 227 7.54 34.35 8.26
N PHE A 228 6.57 34.34 9.19
CA PHE A 228 6.59 33.51 10.39
C PHE A 228 6.85 32.03 10.06
N GLU A 229 6.13 31.45 9.11
CA GLU A 229 6.25 30.03 8.73
C GLU A 229 7.64 29.63 8.25
N SER A 230 8.36 30.52 7.60
CA SER A 230 9.69 30.23 7.06
C SER A 230 10.84 30.55 8.02
N THR A 231 10.58 31.37 9.03
CA THR A 231 11.63 31.91 9.90
C THR A 231 11.66 31.34 11.30
N HIS A 232 10.49 30.97 11.86
CA HIS A 232 10.41 30.52 13.24
C HIS A 232 11.12 29.18 13.48
N ILE A 233 11.61 28.99 14.69
CA ILE A 233 12.13 27.71 15.18
C ILE A 233 11.13 27.15 16.18
N ASN A 234 10.56 25.99 15.90
CA ASN A 234 9.62 25.36 16.82
C ASN A 234 10.37 24.54 17.88
N LEU A 235 10.15 24.83 19.17
CA LEU A 235 10.69 24.07 20.29
C LEU A 235 10.07 22.67 20.41
N LEU A 236 8.88 22.45 19.85
CA LEU A 236 8.23 21.15 19.89
C LEU A 236 8.84 20.19 18.86
N GLN A 237 10.11 19.85 19.07
CA GLN A 237 10.88 18.91 18.28
C GLN A 237 11.38 17.75 19.16
N GLN A 238 11.87 16.68 18.53
CA GLN A 238 12.44 15.50 19.19
C GLN A 238 11.47 14.91 20.23
N GLU A 239 11.83 14.90 21.50
CA GLU A 239 11.02 14.36 22.61
C GLU A 239 9.75 15.18 22.89
N PHE A 240 9.78 16.49 22.60
CA PHE A 240 8.64 17.39 22.73
C PHE A 240 7.77 17.46 21.47
N ALA A 241 8.10 16.70 20.43
CA ALA A 241 7.32 16.70 19.21
C ALA A 241 5.87 16.33 19.54
N VAL A 242 4.95 17.23 19.21
CA VAL A 242 3.52 16.93 19.29
C VAL A 242 3.30 15.68 18.46
N GLN A 243 3.01 14.57 19.11
CA GLN A 243 2.48 13.42 18.42
C GLN A 243 1.14 13.90 17.85
N LYS A 244 1.20 14.48 16.66
CA LYS A 244 -0.02 14.55 15.88
C LYS A 244 -0.47 13.11 15.84
N THR A 245 -1.47 12.76 16.65
CA THR A 245 -2.36 11.68 16.28
C THR A 245 -2.81 12.10 14.89
N GLN A 246 -2.01 11.72 13.92
CA GLN A 246 -2.47 11.68 12.57
C GLN A 246 -3.60 10.65 12.63
N LEU A 247 -4.77 11.13 12.96
CA LEU A 247 -5.95 10.73 12.22
C LEU A 247 -5.57 11.08 10.78
N THR A 248 -4.62 10.29 10.25
CA THR A 248 -4.23 10.27 8.85
C THR A 248 -5.54 10.36 8.14
N SER A 249 -5.72 11.43 7.43
CA SER A 249 -6.94 11.74 6.73
C SER A 249 -7.45 10.41 6.16
N ILE A 250 -8.44 9.81 6.81
CA ILE A 250 -9.02 8.52 6.41
C ILE A 250 -9.62 8.66 4.99
N LYS A 251 -9.77 9.91 4.53
CA LYS A 251 -10.28 10.25 3.20
C LYS A 251 -9.55 9.54 2.04
N PRO A 252 -8.21 9.54 1.91
CA PRO A 252 -7.55 8.79 0.83
C PRO A 252 -7.69 7.28 1.00
N TRP A 253 -7.77 6.77 2.25
CA TRP A 253 -8.00 5.36 2.53
C TRP A 253 -9.46 4.95 2.25
N LEU A 254 -10.43 5.83 2.47
CA LEU A 254 -11.84 5.62 2.10
C LEU A 254 -12.01 5.50 0.58
N THR A 255 -11.31 6.31 -0.21
CA THR A 255 -11.35 6.20 -1.68
C THR A 255 -10.69 4.92 -2.16
N ALA A 256 -9.53 4.54 -1.60
CA ALA A 256 -8.88 3.27 -1.91
C ALA A 256 -9.75 2.06 -1.52
N PHE A 257 -10.40 2.12 -0.34
CA PHE A 257 -11.32 1.08 0.11
C PHE A 257 -12.56 0.99 -0.77
N ALA A 258 -13.17 2.11 -1.17
CA ALA A 258 -14.31 2.13 -2.09
C ALA A 258 -13.93 1.51 -3.44
N LEU A 259 -12.73 1.79 -3.94
CA LEU A 259 -12.23 1.26 -5.21
C LEU A 259 -11.97 -0.25 -5.15
N THR A 260 -11.42 -0.75 -4.04
CA THR A 260 -11.24 -2.19 -3.81
C THR A 260 -12.57 -2.92 -3.67
N VAL A 261 -13.53 -2.36 -2.95
CA VAL A 261 -14.88 -2.94 -2.83
C VAL A 261 -15.57 -3.00 -4.19
N THR A 262 -15.45 -1.94 -5.00
CA THR A 262 -16.02 -1.91 -6.36
C THR A 262 -15.36 -2.96 -7.25
N LEU A 263 -14.04 -3.14 -7.19
CA LEU A 263 -13.30 -4.15 -7.94
C LEU A 263 -13.74 -5.57 -7.54
N VAL A 264 -13.86 -5.84 -6.25
CA VAL A 264 -14.33 -7.14 -5.73
C VAL A 264 -15.76 -7.41 -6.17
N MET A 265 -16.63 -6.39 -6.13
CA MET A 265 -18.03 -6.52 -6.59
C MET A 265 -18.13 -6.81 -8.08
N LEU A 266 -17.30 -6.17 -8.91
CA LEU A 266 -17.20 -6.46 -10.35
C LEU A 266 -16.70 -7.88 -10.60
N MET A 267 -15.72 -8.35 -9.82
CA MET A 267 -15.20 -9.71 -9.93
C MET A 267 -16.25 -10.76 -9.55
N LEU A 268 -17.01 -10.49 -8.48
CA LEU A 268 -18.12 -11.35 -8.07
C LEU A 268 -19.24 -11.38 -9.12
N LEU A 269 -19.58 -10.22 -9.69
CA LEU A 269 -20.58 -10.12 -10.75
C LEU A 269 -20.14 -10.90 -12.01
N GLY A 270 -18.86 -10.80 -12.39
CA GLY A 270 -18.27 -11.59 -13.47
C GLY A 270 -18.40 -13.09 -13.23
N ASN A 271 -18.06 -13.56 -12.02
CA ASN A 271 -18.20 -14.97 -11.65
C ASN A 271 -19.66 -15.44 -11.69
N VAL A 272 -20.61 -14.64 -11.22
CA VAL A 272 -22.04 -14.98 -11.29
C VAL A 272 -22.52 -15.12 -12.75
N ILE A 273 -22.10 -14.21 -13.62
CA ILE A 273 -22.43 -14.26 -15.06
C ILE A 273 -21.81 -15.51 -15.70
N GLU A 274 -20.55 -15.82 -15.38
CA GLU A 274 -19.84 -17.00 -15.88
C GLU A 274 -20.54 -18.30 -15.44
N VAL A 275 -20.89 -18.42 -14.15
CA VAL A 275 -21.65 -19.56 -13.62
C VAL A 275 -23.03 -19.70 -14.31
N ALA A 276 -23.71 -18.58 -14.50
CA ALA A 276 -25.02 -18.61 -15.22
C ALA A 276 -24.85 -19.06 -16.67
N ARG A 277 -23.79 -18.61 -17.35
CA ARG A 277 -23.46 -19.03 -18.72
C ARG A 277 -23.09 -20.51 -18.80
N LEU A 278 -22.25 -20.98 -17.87
CA LEU A 278 -21.85 -22.39 -17.78
C LEU A 278 -23.08 -23.30 -17.51
N ASN A 279 -23.93 -22.91 -16.56
CA ASN A 279 -25.17 -23.65 -16.29
C ASN A 279 -26.12 -23.71 -17.50
N LYS A 280 -26.17 -22.64 -18.30
CA LYS A 280 -26.95 -22.64 -19.52
C LYS A 280 -26.37 -23.57 -20.57
N LEU A 281 -25.05 -23.56 -20.73
CA LEU A 281 -24.31 -24.43 -21.64
C LEU A 281 -24.44 -25.91 -21.23
N ASP A 282 -24.30 -26.20 -19.94
CA ASP A 282 -24.47 -27.54 -19.38
C ASP A 282 -25.88 -28.10 -19.65
N LYS A 283 -26.92 -27.29 -19.43
CA LYS A 283 -28.31 -27.68 -19.77
C LYS A 283 -28.48 -27.98 -21.27
N GLN A 284 -27.91 -27.15 -22.14
CA GLN A 284 -27.97 -27.36 -23.60
C GLN A 284 -27.22 -28.65 -23.99
N LEU A 285 -26.05 -28.87 -23.42
CA LEU A 285 -25.25 -30.07 -23.68
C LEU A 285 -26.00 -31.34 -23.21
N ASN A 286 -26.54 -31.31 -22.00
CA ASN A 286 -27.31 -32.44 -21.46
C ASN A 286 -28.56 -32.72 -22.30
N GLN A 287 -29.26 -31.70 -22.77
CA GLN A 287 -30.38 -31.86 -23.68
C GLN A 287 -29.96 -32.47 -25.03
N ALA A 288 -28.83 -32.01 -25.59
CA ALA A 288 -28.30 -32.57 -26.83
C ALA A 288 -27.88 -34.04 -26.68
N VAL A 289 -27.22 -34.38 -25.56
CA VAL A 289 -26.84 -35.77 -25.23
C VAL A 289 -28.07 -36.63 -25.07
N GLU A 290 -29.10 -36.14 -24.36
CA GLU A 290 -30.37 -36.87 -24.20
C GLU A 290 -31.10 -37.09 -25.54
N ALA A 291 -31.13 -36.05 -26.38
CA ALA A 291 -31.73 -36.16 -27.71
C ALA A 291 -31.01 -37.19 -28.59
N THR A 292 -29.67 -37.17 -28.59
CA THR A 292 -28.84 -38.13 -29.33
C THR A 292 -29.03 -39.55 -28.80
N PHE A 293 -29.12 -39.71 -27.48
CA PHE A 293 -29.34 -40.99 -26.84
C PHE A 293 -30.74 -41.57 -27.21
N ARG A 294 -31.79 -40.74 -27.18
CA ARG A 294 -33.15 -41.16 -27.62
C ARG A 294 -33.18 -41.53 -29.06
N GLN A 295 -32.44 -40.86 -29.92
CA GLN A 295 -32.36 -41.21 -31.35
C GLN A 295 -31.68 -42.56 -31.58
N ALA A 296 -30.63 -42.85 -30.77
CA ALA A 296 -29.90 -44.12 -30.88
C ALA A 296 -30.62 -45.30 -30.20
N PHE A 297 -31.40 -45.05 -29.14
CA PHE A 297 -32.07 -46.05 -28.33
C PHE A 297 -33.54 -45.67 -28.03
N PRO A 298 -34.46 -45.75 -29.01
CA PRO A 298 -35.83 -45.29 -28.85
C PRO A 298 -36.66 -46.10 -27.82
N GLU A 299 -36.18 -47.29 -27.43
CA GLU A 299 -36.89 -48.19 -26.51
C GLU A 299 -36.66 -47.83 -25.02
N VAL A 300 -35.75 -46.88 -24.71
CA VAL A 300 -35.41 -46.52 -23.32
C VAL A 300 -36.33 -45.40 -22.84
N VAL A 301 -37.25 -45.73 -21.94
CA VAL A 301 -38.24 -44.79 -21.42
C VAL A 301 -37.66 -43.89 -20.30
N ASN A 302 -36.73 -44.38 -19.53
CA ASN A 302 -36.18 -43.65 -18.35
C ASN A 302 -34.69 -43.44 -18.50
N ILE A 303 -34.26 -42.18 -18.72
CA ILE A 303 -32.87 -41.78 -18.88
C ILE A 303 -32.40 -41.13 -17.58
N VAL A 304 -31.66 -41.87 -16.77
CA VAL A 304 -31.10 -41.37 -15.50
C VAL A 304 -29.66 -40.87 -15.67
N ASN A 305 -28.85 -41.62 -16.38
CA ASN A 305 -27.49 -41.28 -16.72
C ASN A 305 -27.13 -41.78 -18.12
N PRO A 306 -27.28 -40.93 -19.16
CA PRO A 306 -27.10 -41.34 -20.55
C PRO A 306 -25.75 -41.99 -20.84
N ARG A 307 -24.68 -41.48 -20.20
CA ARG A 307 -23.33 -41.98 -20.41
C ARG A 307 -23.16 -43.41 -19.88
N VAL A 308 -23.56 -43.64 -18.65
CA VAL A 308 -23.43 -44.97 -18.03
C VAL A 308 -24.32 -45.98 -18.77
N GLN A 309 -25.54 -45.59 -19.17
CA GLN A 309 -26.46 -46.45 -19.92
C GLN A 309 -25.91 -46.76 -21.32
N MET A 310 -25.21 -45.80 -21.96
CA MET A 310 -24.56 -46.02 -23.25
C MET A 310 -23.39 -46.97 -23.13
N GLU A 311 -22.54 -46.81 -22.13
CA GLU A 311 -21.41 -47.71 -21.84
C GLU A 311 -21.91 -49.15 -21.57
N GLN A 312 -22.96 -49.31 -20.79
CA GLN A 312 -23.58 -50.62 -20.53
C GLN A 312 -24.13 -51.27 -21.80
N ARG A 313 -24.88 -50.50 -22.63
CA ARG A 313 -25.42 -51.02 -23.89
C ARG A 313 -24.31 -51.38 -24.87
N MET A 314 -23.27 -50.61 -24.97
CA MET A 314 -22.13 -50.94 -25.81
C MET A 314 -21.43 -52.22 -25.33
N ALA A 315 -21.27 -52.37 -24.01
CA ALA A 315 -20.72 -53.58 -23.42
C ALA A 315 -21.62 -54.82 -23.70
N ASP A 316 -22.94 -54.68 -23.58
CA ASP A 316 -23.91 -55.75 -23.91
C ASP A 316 -23.82 -56.18 -25.38
N ILE A 317 -23.75 -55.19 -26.30
CA ILE A 317 -23.61 -55.46 -27.74
C ILE A 317 -22.27 -56.14 -28.05
N ALA A 318 -21.19 -55.67 -27.40
CA ALA A 318 -19.86 -56.28 -27.55
C ALA A 318 -19.84 -57.73 -27.01
N ALA A 319 -20.50 -57.99 -25.88
CA ALA A 319 -20.60 -59.30 -25.30
C ALA A 319 -21.45 -60.26 -26.20
N GLN A 320 -22.56 -59.76 -26.74
CA GLN A 320 -23.40 -60.52 -27.70
C GLN A 320 -22.60 -60.85 -28.98
N ASN A 321 -21.84 -59.91 -29.52
CA ASN A 321 -20.99 -60.13 -30.67
C ASN A 321 -19.89 -61.18 -30.42
N GLN A 322 -19.23 -61.09 -29.24
CA GLN A 322 -18.25 -62.08 -28.84
C GLN A 322 -18.86 -63.48 -28.67
N GLN A 323 -20.05 -63.58 -28.08
CA GLN A 323 -20.74 -64.82 -27.90
C GLN A 323 -21.15 -65.42 -29.23
N LYS A 324 -21.60 -64.60 -30.15
CA LYS A 324 -21.95 -65.01 -31.54
C LYS A 324 -20.71 -65.50 -32.32
N GLN A 325 -19.61 -64.80 -32.23
CA GLN A 325 -18.34 -65.24 -32.83
C GLN A 325 -17.81 -66.56 -32.20
N ARG A 326 -17.92 -66.73 -30.89
CA ARG A 326 -17.49 -67.93 -30.19
C ARG A 326 -18.36 -69.16 -30.62
N SER A 327 -19.67 -68.95 -30.75
CA SER A 327 -20.59 -70.01 -31.18
C SER A 327 -20.33 -70.40 -32.61
N LEU A 328 -19.98 -69.45 -33.49
CA LEU A 328 -19.65 -69.75 -34.90
C LEU A 328 -18.30 -70.49 -34.99
N PHE A 329 -17.31 -70.06 -34.28
CA PHE A 329 -16.03 -70.79 -34.21
C PHE A 329 -16.18 -72.24 -33.77
N LEU A 330 -16.91 -72.47 -32.69
CA LEU A 330 -17.11 -73.83 -32.17
C LEU A 330 -17.95 -74.69 -33.17
N LYS A 331 -18.91 -74.09 -33.86
CA LYS A 331 -19.68 -74.76 -34.88
C LYS A 331 -18.84 -75.18 -36.06
N LEU A 332 -18.02 -74.26 -36.61
CA LEU A 332 -17.13 -74.54 -37.72
C LEU A 332 -16.08 -75.57 -37.31
N LEU A 333 -15.50 -75.49 -36.09
CA LEU A 333 -14.52 -76.47 -35.65
C LEU A 333 -15.16 -77.87 -35.46
N HIS A 334 -16.34 -77.94 -34.89
CA HIS A 334 -17.06 -79.22 -34.70
C HIS A 334 -17.34 -79.91 -36.01
N HIS A 335 -17.88 -79.22 -37.00
CA HIS A 335 -18.13 -79.72 -38.29
C HIS A 335 -16.92 -80.16 -39.11
N SER A 336 -15.84 -79.36 -38.97
CA SER A 336 -14.55 -79.68 -39.59
C SER A 336 -13.93 -80.95 -38.96
N ALA A 337 -13.93 -81.02 -37.65
CA ALA A 337 -13.40 -82.20 -36.91
C ALA A 337 -14.20 -83.47 -37.23
N ASP A 338 -15.58 -83.35 -37.28
CA ASP A 338 -16.40 -84.45 -37.59
C ASP A 338 -16.20 -84.92 -39.04
N SER A 339 -15.89 -84.01 -39.96
CA SER A 339 -15.59 -84.42 -41.37
C SER A 339 -14.19 -85.09 -41.45
N MET A 340 -13.22 -84.69 -40.64
CA MET A 340 -11.94 -85.38 -40.61
C MET A 340 -11.98 -86.74 -39.97
N ARG A 341 -12.87 -86.98 -39.00
CA ARG A 341 -13.02 -88.30 -38.37
C ARG A 341 -13.44 -89.40 -39.36
N THR A 342 -14.04 -89.03 -40.47
CA THR A 342 -14.41 -89.97 -41.56
C THR A 342 -13.26 -90.37 -42.45
N HIS A 343 -12.10 -89.63 -42.34
CA HIS A 343 -10.86 -89.86 -43.05
C HIS A 343 -9.70 -90.03 -42.06
N ALA A 344 -9.56 -91.17 -41.45
CA ALA A 344 -8.72 -91.46 -40.24
C ALA A 344 -7.20 -91.16 -40.41
N ASP A 345 -6.72 -91.08 -41.64
CA ASP A 345 -5.31 -90.83 -41.94
C ASP A 345 -5.00 -89.34 -42.17
N SER A 346 -5.96 -88.40 -41.83
CA SER A 346 -5.73 -86.97 -41.92
C SER A 346 -5.40 -86.41 -40.56
N ALA A 347 -4.42 -85.41 -40.44
CA ALA A 347 -4.02 -84.74 -39.24
C ALA A 347 -4.14 -83.22 -39.43
N ILE A 348 -4.60 -82.53 -38.35
CA ILE A 348 -4.56 -81.07 -38.28
C ILE A 348 -3.24 -80.63 -37.65
N VAL A 349 -2.53 -79.71 -38.32
CA VAL A 349 -1.23 -79.17 -37.89
C VAL A 349 -1.47 -77.83 -37.11
N ASP A 350 -2.30 -76.99 -37.66
CA ASP A 350 -2.58 -75.70 -37.06
C ASP A 350 -4.02 -75.23 -37.33
N ILE A 351 -4.53 -74.40 -36.43
CA ILE A 351 -5.89 -73.85 -36.50
C ILE A 351 -5.87 -72.33 -36.25
N HIS A 352 -6.25 -71.58 -37.24
CA HIS A 352 -6.41 -70.14 -37.15
C HIS A 352 -7.86 -69.74 -37.37
N TYR A 353 -8.39 -68.88 -36.48
CA TYR A 353 -9.70 -68.30 -36.65
C TYR A 353 -9.65 -66.78 -36.68
N LYS A 354 -10.01 -66.18 -37.78
CA LYS A 354 -10.06 -64.73 -37.97
C LYS A 354 -11.18 -64.31 -38.91
N ALA A 355 -11.88 -63.21 -38.59
CA ALA A 355 -12.91 -62.61 -39.41
C ALA A 355 -14.00 -63.61 -39.86
N SER A 356 -14.47 -64.49 -38.95
CA SER A 356 -15.48 -65.53 -39.16
C SER A 356 -15.03 -66.67 -40.12
N GLN A 357 -13.77 -66.75 -40.47
CA GLN A 357 -13.16 -67.80 -41.27
C GLN A 357 -12.29 -68.71 -40.38
N LEU A 358 -12.44 -70.00 -40.54
CA LEU A 358 -11.63 -71.03 -39.91
C LEU A 358 -10.58 -71.54 -40.93
N SER A 359 -9.32 -71.22 -40.70
CA SER A 359 -8.19 -71.71 -41.52
C SER A 359 -7.58 -72.93 -40.83
N LEU A 360 -7.51 -74.04 -41.55
CA LEU A 360 -6.96 -75.28 -41.08
C LEU A 360 -5.78 -75.68 -41.92
N ASP A 361 -4.64 -75.91 -41.31
CA ASP A 361 -3.46 -76.54 -41.93
C ASP A 361 -3.56 -78.02 -41.65
N ILE A 362 -3.69 -78.81 -42.70
CA ILE A 362 -3.91 -80.25 -42.61
C ILE A 362 -2.91 -81.10 -43.45
N ILE A 363 -2.60 -82.22 -42.93
CA ILE A 363 -1.80 -83.23 -43.65
C ILE A 363 -2.71 -84.40 -44.01
N VAL A 364 -2.73 -84.79 -45.30
CA VAL A 364 -3.51 -85.89 -45.86
C VAL A 364 -2.59 -86.80 -46.68
N PRO A 365 -2.86 -88.14 -46.78
CA PRO A 365 -1.98 -89.08 -47.45
C PRO A 365 -1.95 -88.86 -48.99
N THR A 366 -3.06 -88.45 -49.61
CA THR A 366 -3.11 -88.27 -51.06
C THR A 366 -4.02 -87.06 -51.42
N ILE A 367 -3.87 -86.54 -52.61
CA ILE A 367 -4.67 -85.42 -53.11
C ILE A 367 -6.12 -85.82 -53.26
N GLN A 368 -6.44 -87.12 -53.54
CA GLN A 368 -7.81 -87.67 -53.66
C GLN A 368 -8.52 -87.63 -52.27
N VAL A 369 -7.80 -87.87 -51.19
CA VAL A 369 -8.29 -87.73 -49.80
C VAL A 369 -8.62 -86.25 -49.46
N LEU A 370 -7.81 -85.29 -49.94
CA LEU A 370 -8.09 -83.89 -49.80
C LEU A 370 -9.34 -83.46 -50.48
N GLU A 371 -9.55 -83.88 -51.75
CA GLU A 371 -10.78 -83.63 -52.54
C GLU A 371 -12.04 -84.30 -51.90
N ALA A 372 -11.93 -85.52 -51.40
CA ALA A 372 -13.01 -86.16 -50.68
C ALA A 372 -13.34 -85.45 -49.34
N LEU A 373 -12.32 -84.97 -48.63
CA LEU A 373 -12.50 -84.20 -47.39
C LEU A 373 -13.22 -82.86 -47.64
N THR A 374 -12.75 -82.09 -48.62
CA THR A 374 -13.36 -80.83 -49.02
C THR A 374 -14.77 -81.00 -49.47
N THR A 375 -15.07 -82.06 -50.31
CA THR A 375 -16.46 -82.39 -50.75
C THR A 375 -17.36 -82.81 -49.56
N THR A 376 -16.80 -83.51 -48.59
CA THR A 376 -17.55 -83.88 -47.39
C THR A 376 -17.87 -82.66 -46.51
N MET A 377 -16.95 -81.71 -46.38
CA MET A 377 -17.18 -80.49 -45.69
C MET A 377 -18.19 -79.60 -46.42
N GLN A 378 -18.09 -79.49 -47.68
CA GLN A 378 -19.08 -78.75 -48.53
C GLN A 378 -20.49 -79.33 -48.40
N SER A 379 -20.63 -80.60 -48.30
CA SER A 379 -21.93 -81.27 -48.11
C SER A 379 -22.61 -80.94 -46.76
N LYS A 380 -21.88 -80.43 -45.79
CA LYS A 380 -22.36 -80.01 -44.49
C LYS A 380 -22.59 -78.47 -44.39
N GLN A 381 -22.89 -77.83 -45.49
CA GLN A 381 -23.20 -76.41 -45.64
C GLN A 381 -22.03 -75.50 -45.16
N MET A 382 -20.81 -75.97 -45.49
CA MET A 382 -19.62 -75.15 -45.29
C MET A 382 -19.04 -74.74 -46.62
N ASN A 383 -18.67 -73.49 -46.75
CA ASN A 383 -17.90 -73.05 -47.91
C ASN A 383 -16.43 -73.36 -47.62
N VAL A 384 -15.84 -74.21 -48.45
CA VAL A 384 -14.44 -74.63 -48.22
C VAL A 384 -13.61 -74.30 -49.46
N GLU A 385 -12.54 -73.51 -49.19
CA GLU A 385 -11.59 -73.10 -50.23
C GLU A 385 -10.21 -73.65 -49.89
N VAL A 386 -9.55 -74.29 -50.82
CA VAL A 386 -8.14 -74.76 -50.67
C VAL A 386 -7.23 -73.66 -51.14
N GLN A 387 -6.52 -73.01 -50.13
CA GLN A 387 -5.61 -71.96 -50.46
C GLN A 387 -4.29 -72.42 -51.01
N THR A 388 -3.71 -73.46 -50.42
CA THR A 388 -2.44 -74.05 -50.84
C THR A 388 -2.48 -75.58 -50.66
N ALA A 389 -1.95 -76.35 -51.66
CA ALA A 389 -1.70 -77.75 -51.50
C ALA A 389 -0.27 -78.08 -52.03
N ARG A 390 0.56 -78.66 -51.20
CA ARG A 390 1.88 -79.11 -51.56
C ARG A 390 1.97 -80.60 -51.45
N ASN A 391 2.37 -81.22 -52.54
CA ASN A 391 2.51 -82.66 -52.61
C ASN A 391 3.97 -83.02 -52.27
N GLU A 392 4.24 -83.61 -51.08
CA GLU A 392 5.55 -84.15 -50.68
C GLU A 392 5.58 -85.67 -50.87
N ALA A 393 6.79 -86.26 -50.83
CA ALA A 393 6.98 -87.65 -51.27
C ALA A 393 6.17 -88.71 -50.54
N GLN A 394 5.59 -88.42 -49.36
CA GLN A 394 4.82 -89.36 -48.56
C GLN A 394 3.40 -88.78 -48.09
N HIS A 395 3.12 -87.47 -48.27
CA HIS A 395 1.84 -86.85 -47.87
C HIS A 395 1.60 -85.52 -48.62
N VAL A 396 0.42 -84.98 -48.46
CA VAL A 396 -0.02 -83.73 -49.04
C VAL A 396 -0.30 -82.76 -47.83
N GLU A 397 0.40 -81.67 -47.79
CA GLU A 397 0.09 -80.53 -46.86
C GLU A 397 -0.82 -79.56 -47.55
N ALA A 398 -1.97 -79.21 -46.92
CA ALA A 398 -2.91 -78.27 -47.47
C ALA A 398 -3.46 -77.34 -46.45
N ARG A 399 -3.63 -76.06 -46.83
CA ARG A 399 -4.36 -75.04 -46.08
C ARG A 399 -5.73 -74.87 -46.67
N ILE A 400 -6.70 -75.12 -45.83
CA ILE A 400 -8.12 -74.97 -46.24
C ILE A 400 -8.76 -73.83 -45.37
N ILE A 401 -9.57 -73.01 -45.98
CA ILE A 401 -10.40 -72.02 -45.29
C ILE A 401 -11.80 -72.53 -45.31
N VAL A 402 -12.43 -72.50 -44.12
CA VAL A 402 -13.78 -72.96 -43.90
C VAL A 402 -14.65 -71.79 -43.40
N GLU A 403 -15.71 -71.52 -44.08
CA GLU A 403 -16.70 -70.51 -43.75
C GLU A 403 -18.09 -71.16 -43.68
N GLU A 404 -19.00 -70.48 -42.91
CA GLU A 404 -20.43 -70.88 -42.96
C GLU A 404 -21.04 -70.34 -44.27
N GLN A 405 -21.88 -71.14 -44.95
CA GLN A 405 -22.48 -70.74 -46.18
C GLN A 405 -23.64 -69.77 -45.93
#